data_b79638aab9bebb9a9d8897efe196656b
#
_entry.id   b79638aab9bebb9a9d8897efe196656b
#
_cell.length_a   1.000
_cell.length_b   1.000
_cell.length_c   1.000
_cell.angle_alpha   90.00
_cell.angle_beta   90.00
_cell.angle_gamma   90.00
#
_symmetry.space_group_name_H-M   'P 1'
#
loop_
_entity.id
_entity.type
_entity.pdbx_description
1 polymer ?
#
loop_
_entity_poly.entity_id
_entity_poly.type
_entity_poly.pdbx_seq_one_letter_code
_entity_poly.pdbx_strand_id
1 'polypeptide(L)'
;MRIALYNENPGELKALAGQLDRCAREYLRFAEIVPYARQEDFCSMVRDGPDFDLFVVAQDGTFSLEVVELLREERPKARIFWFSDLDFALRAYRYNADWFGRKPVALPAMQKAFGQLLRRRGQLMTQNT
;
A
#
# COMPACT_ATOMS: atom_id res chain seq x y z
N MET A 1 0.05 -13.77 0.26
CA MET A 1 -0.64 -12.48 0.00
C MET A 1 0.04 -11.77 -1.18
N ARG A 2 -0.74 -11.04 -1.95
CA ARG A 2 -0.22 -10.29 -3.10
C ARG A 2 -0.25 -8.79 -2.81
N ILE A 3 0.87 -8.12 -3.04
CA ILE A 3 1.05 -6.70 -2.75
C ILE A 3 1.48 -5.99 -4.03
N ALA A 4 0.74 -4.95 -4.45
CA ALA A 4 1.15 -4.06 -5.52
C ALA A 4 1.88 -2.88 -4.90
N LEU A 5 3.09 -2.58 -5.37
CA LEU A 5 3.91 -1.50 -4.85
C LEU A 5 4.25 -0.53 -5.98
N TYR A 6 3.83 0.72 -5.83
CA TYR A 6 4.11 1.77 -6.81
C TYR A 6 5.11 2.78 -6.26
N ASN A 7 6.23 2.92 -6.96
CA ASN A 7 7.27 3.93 -6.72
C ASN A 7 8.15 4.02 -7.96
N GLU A 8 8.45 5.22 -8.44
CA GLU A 8 9.24 5.41 -9.66
C GLU A 8 10.75 5.49 -9.42
N ASN A 9 11.19 5.54 -8.17
CA ASN A 9 12.62 5.51 -7.83
C ASN A 9 13.07 4.07 -7.60
N PRO A 10 13.99 3.52 -8.42
CA PRO A 10 14.37 2.11 -8.32
C PRO A 10 14.98 1.70 -6.97
N GLY A 11 15.79 2.58 -6.37
CA GLY A 11 16.41 2.30 -5.08
C GLY A 11 15.39 2.26 -3.96
N GLU A 12 14.47 3.22 -3.94
CA GLU A 12 13.40 3.29 -2.95
C GLU A 12 12.41 2.14 -3.13
N LEU A 13 12.07 1.80 -4.38
CA LEU A 13 11.20 0.69 -4.71
C LEU A 13 11.76 -0.62 -4.12
N LYS A 14 13.06 -0.87 -4.32
CA LYS A 14 13.74 -2.05 -3.80
C LYS A 14 13.74 -2.08 -2.28
N ALA A 15 14.02 -0.94 -1.64
CA ALA A 15 14.04 -0.83 -0.18
C ALA A 15 12.65 -1.11 0.43
N LEU A 16 11.61 -0.54 -0.15
CA LEU A 16 10.23 -0.75 0.31
C LEU A 16 9.78 -2.19 0.11
N ALA A 17 10.13 -2.80 -1.03
CA ALA A 17 9.83 -4.21 -1.27
C ALA A 17 10.48 -5.10 -0.21
N GLY A 18 11.71 -4.79 0.17
CA GLY A 18 12.42 -5.52 1.24
C GLY A 18 11.73 -5.37 2.60
N GLN A 19 11.27 -4.17 2.94
CA GLN A 19 10.52 -3.93 4.18
C GLN A 19 9.20 -4.70 4.20
N LEU A 20 8.46 -4.69 3.12
CA LEU A 20 7.19 -5.41 3.01
C LEU A 20 7.38 -6.92 3.13
N ASP A 21 8.40 -7.46 2.46
CA ASP A 21 8.72 -8.88 2.55
C ASP A 21 9.06 -9.28 3.98
N ARG A 22 9.88 -8.49 4.65
CA ARG A 22 10.25 -8.72 6.06
C ARG A 22 9.03 -8.69 6.97
N CYS A 23 8.15 -7.70 6.80
CA CYS A 23 6.93 -7.59 7.61
C CYS A 23 6.01 -8.81 7.42
N ALA A 24 5.85 -9.26 6.18
CA ALA A 24 5.04 -10.44 5.91
C ALA A 24 5.60 -11.70 6.61
N ARG A 25 6.90 -11.89 6.55
CA ARG A 25 7.57 -13.03 7.20
C ARG A 25 7.41 -13.02 8.72
N GLU A 26 7.40 -11.85 9.35
CA GLU A 26 7.18 -11.72 10.79
C GLU A 26 5.82 -12.24 11.21
N TYR A 27 4.85 -12.25 10.30
CA TYR A 27 3.51 -12.80 10.51
C TYR A 27 3.32 -14.17 9.86
N LEU A 28 4.42 -14.86 9.52
CA LEU A 28 4.40 -16.17 8.88
C LEU A 28 3.61 -16.18 7.58
N ARG A 29 3.72 -15.08 6.82
CA ARG A 29 3.07 -14.92 5.52
C ARG A 29 4.10 -14.91 4.41
N PHE A 30 3.74 -15.48 3.28
CA PHE A 30 4.51 -15.32 2.05
C PHE A 30 3.89 -14.16 1.27
N ALA A 31 4.71 -13.17 0.91
CA ALA A 31 4.27 -12.03 0.12
C ALA A 31 4.83 -12.08 -1.29
N GLU A 32 3.95 -12.06 -2.27
CA GLU A 32 4.31 -11.81 -3.66
C GLU A 32 4.19 -10.30 -3.88
N ILE A 33 5.32 -9.62 -4.01
CA ILE A 33 5.36 -8.18 -4.20
C ILE A 33 5.57 -7.87 -5.67
N VAL A 34 4.59 -7.22 -6.29
CA VAL A 34 4.64 -6.84 -7.70
C VAL A 34 4.98 -5.37 -7.79
N PRO A 35 6.19 -5.02 -8.26
CA PRO A 35 6.60 -3.62 -8.35
C PRO A 35 6.07 -2.95 -9.61
N TYR A 36 5.69 -1.70 -9.46
CA TYR A 36 5.30 -0.83 -10.56
C TYR A 36 6.16 0.42 -10.49
N ALA A 37 7.03 0.60 -11.48
CA ALA A 37 7.95 1.73 -11.54
C ALA A 37 7.42 2.87 -12.41
N ARG A 38 6.27 2.69 -13.06
CA ARG A 38 5.66 3.68 -13.94
C ARG A 38 4.20 3.87 -13.59
N GLN A 39 3.78 5.13 -13.55
CA GLN A 39 2.39 5.49 -13.25
C GLN A 39 1.41 4.83 -14.21
N GLU A 40 1.72 4.84 -15.51
CA GLU A 40 0.86 4.26 -16.53
C GLU A 40 0.56 2.78 -16.26
N ASP A 41 1.60 2.02 -15.92
CA ASP A 41 1.45 0.59 -15.66
C ASP A 41 0.64 0.32 -14.40
N PHE A 42 0.87 1.11 -13.36
CA PHE A 42 0.11 1.00 -12.11
C PHE A 42 -1.37 1.34 -12.34
N CYS A 43 -1.64 2.47 -13.01
CA CYS A 43 -3.02 2.89 -13.28
C CYS A 43 -3.75 1.92 -14.19
N SER A 44 -3.07 1.36 -15.18
CA SER A 44 -3.64 0.34 -16.06
C SER A 44 -4.02 -0.93 -15.27
N MET A 45 -3.15 -1.36 -14.35
CA MET A 45 -3.44 -2.48 -13.46
C MET A 45 -4.64 -2.19 -12.55
N VAL A 46 -4.72 -0.97 -12.02
CA VAL A 46 -5.84 -0.58 -11.14
C VAL A 46 -7.17 -0.70 -11.88
N ARG A 47 -7.20 -0.33 -13.15
CA ARG A 47 -8.43 -0.39 -13.97
C ARG A 47 -8.79 -1.80 -14.39
N ASP A 48 -7.85 -2.56 -14.90
CA ASP A 48 -8.11 -3.80 -15.64
C ASP A 48 -7.34 -5.02 -15.14
N GLY A 49 -6.47 -4.84 -14.14
CA GLY A 49 -5.59 -5.89 -13.69
C GLY A 49 -6.15 -6.78 -12.58
N PRO A 50 -5.33 -7.67 -12.05
CA PRO A 50 -5.75 -8.63 -11.03
C PRO A 50 -6.00 -7.98 -9.67
N ASP A 51 -6.59 -8.76 -8.77
CA ASP A 51 -6.78 -8.35 -7.39
C ASP A 51 -5.48 -8.44 -6.60
N PHE A 52 -5.34 -7.53 -5.65
CA PHE A 52 -4.25 -7.53 -4.67
C PHE A 52 -4.81 -7.44 -3.27
N ASP A 53 -4.11 -8.04 -2.31
CA ASP A 53 -4.48 -7.94 -0.89
C ASP A 53 -4.13 -6.58 -0.30
N LEU A 54 -3.11 -5.93 -0.87
CA LEU A 54 -2.63 -4.63 -0.41
C LEU A 54 -2.06 -3.84 -1.59
N PHE A 55 -2.39 -2.57 -1.64
CA PHE A 55 -1.80 -1.61 -2.57
C PHE A 55 -0.95 -0.63 -1.77
N VAL A 56 0.33 -0.49 -2.12
CA VAL A 56 1.23 0.47 -1.48
C VAL A 56 1.60 1.54 -2.48
N VAL A 57 1.14 2.75 -2.24
CA VAL A 57 1.44 3.93 -3.06
C VAL A 57 2.49 4.75 -2.32
N ALA A 58 3.69 4.82 -2.86
CA ALA A 58 4.83 5.46 -2.20
C ALA A 58 5.56 6.46 -3.08
N GLN A 59 4.86 7.03 -4.05
CA GLN A 59 5.43 8.02 -4.98
C GLN A 59 5.40 9.41 -4.37
N ASP A 60 6.47 10.19 -4.58
CA ASP A 60 6.56 11.58 -4.13
C ASP A 60 5.71 12.51 -4.98
N GLY A 61 5.43 13.69 -4.43
CA GLY A 61 4.74 14.77 -5.11
C GLY A 61 3.22 14.61 -5.14
N THR A 62 2.57 15.53 -5.84
CA THR A 62 1.11 15.60 -5.91
C THR A 62 0.48 14.49 -6.75
N PHE A 63 1.24 13.85 -7.62
CA PHE A 63 0.73 12.76 -8.47
C PHE A 63 0.27 11.54 -7.66
N SER A 64 0.83 11.33 -6.47
CA SER A 64 0.39 10.23 -5.62
C SER A 64 -1.07 10.39 -5.21
N LEU A 65 -1.53 11.62 -5.04
CA LEU A 65 -2.93 11.92 -4.72
C LEU A 65 -3.87 11.43 -5.83
N GLU A 66 -3.54 11.73 -7.07
CA GLU A 66 -4.35 11.29 -8.22
C GLU A 66 -4.41 9.76 -8.31
N VAL A 67 -3.29 9.10 -8.03
CA VAL A 67 -3.21 7.64 -8.05
C VAL A 67 -4.09 7.04 -6.94
N VAL A 68 -4.05 7.59 -5.75
CA VAL A 68 -4.89 7.13 -4.62
C VAL A 68 -6.37 7.37 -4.92
N GLU A 69 -6.72 8.51 -5.50
CA GLU A 69 -8.10 8.80 -5.92
C GLU A 69 -8.60 7.76 -6.92
N LEU A 70 -7.82 7.49 -7.97
CA LEU A 70 -8.16 6.50 -8.97
C LEU A 70 -8.33 5.11 -8.33
N LEU A 71 -7.39 4.73 -7.49
CA LEU A 71 -7.40 3.44 -6.81
C LEU A 71 -8.68 3.23 -6.00
N ARG A 72 -9.07 4.24 -5.22
CA ARG A 72 -10.29 4.15 -4.41
C ARG A 72 -11.55 4.13 -5.27
N GLU A 73 -11.55 4.89 -6.35
CA GLU A 73 -12.68 4.97 -7.29
C GLU A 73 -12.90 3.63 -8.02
N GLU A 74 -11.84 3.04 -8.53
CA GLU A 74 -11.89 1.79 -9.29
C GLU A 74 -11.99 0.55 -8.39
N ARG A 75 -11.45 0.62 -7.19
CA ARG A 75 -11.40 -0.50 -6.24
C ARG A 75 -11.89 -0.07 -4.86
N PRO A 76 -13.21 0.02 -4.67
CA PRO A 76 -13.78 0.55 -3.42
C PRO A 76 -13.37 -0.20 -2.15
N LYS A 77 -13.00 -1.47 -2.26
CA LYS A 77 -12.63 -2.31 -1.11
C LYS A 77 -11.12 -2.48 -0.95
N ALA A 78 -10.32 -1.79 -1.76
CA ALA A 78 -8.87 -1.92 -1.71
C ALA A 78 -8.29 -1.54 -0.36
N ARG A 79 -7.31 -2.31 0.11
CA ARG A 79 -6.49 -1.95 1.25
C ARG A 79 -5.33 -1.11 0.73
N ILE A 80 -5.11 0.07 1.31
CA ILE A 80 -4.16 1.05 0.80
C ILE A 80 -3.23 1.51 1.91
N PHE A 81 -1.91 1.37 1.68
CA PHE A 81 -0.87 2.10 2.41
C PHE A 81 -0.38 3.22 1.52
N TRP A 82 -0.33 4.42 2.06
CA TRP A 82 0.10 5.61 1.32
C TRP A 82 1.27 6.28 2.04
N PHE A 83 2.42 6.37 1.37
CA PHE A 83 3.61 7.06 1.87
C PHE A 83 3.97 8.18 0.92
N SER A 84 4.26 9.36 1.45
CA SER A 84 4.56 10.54 0.63
C SER A 84 5.54 11.46 1.35
N ASP A 85 6.27 12.24 0.57
CA ASP A 85 7.07 13.35 1.08
C ASP A 85 6.21 14.53 1.54
N LEU A 86 4.95 14.60 1.09
CA LEU A 86 3.99 15.63 1.45
C LEU A 86 3.00 15.13 2.51
N ASP A 87 2.43 16.07 3.27
CA ASP A 87 1.44 15.72 4.28
C ASP A 87 0.04 15.60 3.68
N PHE A 88 -0.33 14.38 3.37
CA PHE A 88 -1.68 14.05 2.86
C PHE A 88 -2.56 13.36 3.90
N ALA A 89 -2.26 13.52 5.20
CA ALA A 89 -2.98 12.79 6.25
C ALA A 89 -4.50 12.99 6.17
N LEU A 90 -4.97 14.23 5.94
CA LEU A 90 -6.39 14.51 5.83
C LEU A 90 -7.00 13.85 4.58
N ARG A 91 -6.28 13.88 3.46
CA ARG A 91 -6.73 13.22 2.22
C ARG A 91 -6.76 11.71 2.37
N ALA A 92 -5.77 11.15 3.05
CA ALA A 92 -5.72 9.72 3.35
C ALA A 92 -6.95 9.29 4.16
N TYR A 93 -7.35 10.09 5.13
CA TYR A 93 -8.56 9.84 5.90
C TYR A 93 -9.81 9.84 5.00
N ARG A 94 -9.92 10.81 4.10
CA ARG A 94 -11.06 10.92 3.17
C ARG A 94 -11.15 9.72 2.21
N TYR A 95 -10.01 9.19 1.77
CA TYR A 95 -9.97 8.03 0.86
C TYR A 95 -9.92 6.71 1.59
N ASN A 96 -10.07 6.73 2.91
CA ASN A 96 -10.05 5.53 3.76
C ASN A 96 -8.79 4.69 3.54
N ALA A 97 -7.63 5.35 3.42
CA ALA A 97 -6.36 4.64 3.42
C ALA A 97 -6.17 3.93 4.76
N ASP A 98 -5.69 2.71 4.73
CA ASP A 98 -5.45 1.93 5.95
C ASP A 98 -4.27 2.47 6.75
N TRP A 99 -3.35 3.13 6.07
CA TRP A 99 -2.20 3.78 6.69
C TRP A 99 -1.73 4.95 5.82
N PHE A 100 -1.33 6.03 6.48
CA PHE A 100 -0.59 7.11 5.85
C PHE A 100 0.67 7.41 6.65
N GLY A 101 1.81 7.58 5.97
CA GLY A 101 3.07 7.96 6.60
C GLY A 101 3.86 8.93 5.74
N ARG A 102 4.62 9.81 6.41
CA ARG A 102 5.57 10.70 5.73
C ARG A 102 6.87 9.95 5.47
N LYS A 103 7.49 10.21 4.33
CA LYS A 103 8.81 9.66 4.03
C LYS A 103 9.90 10.39 4.82
N PRO A 104 11.02 9.75 5.14
CA PRO A 104 11.39 8.37 4.79
C PRO A 104 10.60 7.33 5.59
N VAL A 105 10.30 6.21 4.94
CA VAL A 105 9.54 5.12 5.59
C VAL A 105 10.47 4.31 6.48
N ALA A 106 10.27 4.42 7.79
CA ALA A 106 11.02 3.63 8.76
C ALA A 106 10.40 2.25 8.91
N LEU A 107 11.25 1.21 9.09
CA LEU A 107 10.77 -0.16 9.26
C LEU A 107 9.76 -0.29 10.41
N PRO A 108 9.96 0.32 11.61
CA PRO A 108 8.96 0.23 12.68
C PRO A 108 7.58 0.75 12.28
N ALA A 109 7.51 1.81 11.48
CA ALA A 109 6.25 2.33 10.98
C ALA A 109 5.57 1.34 10.03
N MET A 110 6.32 0.72 9.13
CA MET A 110 5.80 -0.31 8.24
C MET A 110 5.31 -1.52 9.01
N GLN A 111 6.06 -1.94 10.04
CA GLN A 111 5.66 -3.05 10.91
C GLN A 111 4.34 -2.76 11.62
N LYS A 112 4.17 -1.54 12.12
CA LYS A 112 2.93 -1.13 12.79
C LYS A 112 1.75 -1.11 11.82
N ALA A 113 1.94 -0.56 10.63
CA ALA A 113 0.91 -0.52 9.58
C ALA A 113 0.46 -1.94 9.21
N PHE A 114 1.42 -2.82 8.99
CA PHE A 114 1.17 -4.21 8.62
C PHE A 114 0.43 -4.97 9.74
N GLY A 115 0.83 -4.76 10.97
CA GLY A 115 0.18 -5.38 12.13
C GLY A 115 -1.28 -4.93 12.25
N GLN A 116 -1.57 -3.66 12.06
CA GLN A 116 -2.95 -3.15 12.08
C GLN A 116 -3.80 -3.74 10.95
N LEU A 117 -3.23 -3.85 9.76
CA LEU A 117 -3.92 -4.44 8.61
C LEU A 117 -4.36 -5.89 8.91
N LEU A 118 -3.45 -6.70 9.43
CA LEU A 118 -3.73 -8.11 9.72
C LEU A 118 -4.70 -8.27 10.89
N ARG A 119 -4.64 -7.42 11.89
CA ARG A 119 -5.60 -7.44 13.01
C ARG A 119 -7.03 -7.15 12.54
N ARG A 120 -7.21 -6.18 11.64
CA ARG A 120 -8.52 -5.86 11.07
C ARG A 120 -9.09 -7.03 10.29
N ARG A 121 -8.26 -7.71 9.50
CA ARG A 121 -8.67 -8.92 8.78
C ARG A 121 -9.08 -10.03 9.72
N GLY A 122 -8.31 -10.24 10.79
CA GLY A 122 -8.65 -11.22 11.82
C GLY A 122 -9.96 -10.93 12.52
N GLN A 123 -10.23 -9.67 12.86
CA GLN A 123 -11.48 -9.25 13.47
C GLN A 123 -12.68 -9.50 12.55
N LEU A 124 -12.56 -9.18 11.27
CA LEU A 124 -13.61 -9.43 10.29
C LEU A 124 -13.92 -10.92 10.18
N MET A 125 -12.90 -11.76 10.14
CA MET A 125 -13.07 -13.21 10.08
C MET A 125 -13.71 -13.74 11.34
N THR A 126 -13.37 -13.20 12.51
CA THR A 126 -13.95 -13.59 13.81
C THR A 126 -15.43 -13.21 13.89
N GLN A 127 -15.81 -12.06 13.37
CA GLN A 127 -17.20 -11.61 13.36
C GLN A 127 -18.09 -12.44 12.45
N ASN A 128 -17.54 -13.09 11.44
CA ASN A 128 -18.27 -13.89 10.47
C ASN A 128 -18.41 -15.36 10.89
N THR A 129 -17.80 -15.73 12.01
CA THR A 129 -17.93 -17.06 12.58
C THR A 129 -18.86 -17.05 13.80
#